data_6a4b353401b612033a113260bc4f5017
#
_entry.id   6a4b353401b612033a113260bc4f5017
#
_cell.length_a   1.000
_cell.length_b   1.000
_cell.length_c   1.000
_cell.angle_alpha   90.00
_cell.angle_beta   90.00
_cell.angle_gamma   90.00
#
_symmetry.space_group_name_H-M   'P 1'
#
loop_
_entity.id
_entity.type
_entity.pdbx_description
1 polymer ?
#
loop_
_entity_poly.entity_id
_entity_poly.type
_entity_poly.pdbx_seq_one_letter_code
_entity_poly.pdbx_strand_id
1 'polypeptide(L)'
;MDIPIPDVYTDVARPPPGNRRMNDTLPGRISRERRGHLLLLGLDRVAKRNAFDLPMLDDLVAALGEYEADDQLRCALLFAHGEHFTAGLDLANVGETFRQGWKLPEGAVDPWGTFGGRRPSKPLVVAVQGYCYTIGIELMLAADINLCASNARFAQLEVQRGILPFGGATLRMHQVAGWGNAMRWLLTGDEFDAHEAYRLGLVQEVTAPEDLLDHAIALAERVAAQAPLGVRATLGXXXXXXXEAVAAAALPEAARRLLDSEDAKEGLRALQERRPGRFEGR
;
A
#
# COMPACT_ATOMS: atom_id res chain seq x y z
N MET A 1 -17.50 -25.27 12.40
CA MET A 1 -17.34 -24.98 10.98
C MET A 1 -15.94 -24.38 10.80
N ASP A 2 -15.04 -25.18 10.27
CA ASP A 2 -13.70 -24.71 10.00
C ASP A 2 -13.76 -23.83 8.76
N ILE A 3 -13.61 -22.53 8.95
CA ILE A 3 -13.47 -21.59 7.82
C ILE A 3 -12.06 -21.80 7.29
N PRO A 4 -11.89 -22.29 6.07
CA PRO A 4 -10.54 -22.48 5.55
C PRO A 4 -9.85 -21.13 5.41
N ILE A 5 -8.68 -21.00 6.02
CA ILE A 5 -7.82 -19.84 5.82
C ILE A 5 -7.39 -19.88 4.36
N PRO A 6 -7.62 -18.82 3.59
CA PRO A 6 -7.11 -18.83 2.21
C PRO A 6 -5.60 -19.08 2.24
N ASP A 7 -5.17 -19.94 1.38
CA ASP A 7 -3.80 -20.44 1.30
C ASP A 7 -2.83 -19.38 0.72
N VAL A 8 -2.98 -18.14 1.18
CA VAL A 8 -2.23 -16.99 0.66
C VAL A 8 -0.74 -17.09 0.98
N TYR A 9 -0.42 -17.91 2.00
CA TYR A 9 0.96 -18.07 2.48
C TYR A 9 1.52 -19.50 2.33
N THR A 10 0.73 -20.43 1.79
CA THR A 10 1.17 -21.82 1.74
C THR A 10 1.98 -22.17 0.49
N ASP A 11 2.01 -21.28 -0.50
CA ASP A 11 2.78 -21.56 -1.71
C ASP A 11 4.22 -21.02 -1.62
N VAL A 12 4.75 -20.94 -0.40
CA VAL A 12 6.19 -20.86 -0.25
C VAL A 12 6.67 -22.29 -0.04
N ALA A 13 6.76 -23.04 -1.15
CA ALA A 13 7.50 -24.28 -1.14
C ALA A 13 8.86 -23.96 -0.47
N ARG A 14 9.15 -24.59 0.67
CA ARG A 14 10.49 -24.48 1.26
C ARG A 14 11.48 -24.88 0.20
N PRO A 15 12.36 -23.99 -0.23
CA PRO A 15 13.44 -24.43 -1.10
C PRO A 15 14.25 -25.47 -0.33
N PRO A 16 14.76 -26.48 -1.01
CA PRO A 16 15.61 -27.46 -0.36
C PRO A 16 16.80 -26.77 0.32
N PRO A 17 17.21 -27.23 1.48
CA PRO A 17 18.35 -26.63 2.18
C PRO A 17 19.58 -26.69 1.27
N GLY A 18 20.09 -25.54 0.87
CA GLY A 18 21.31 -25.45 0.08
C GLY A 18 21.36 -24.44 -1.06
N ASN A 19 20.21 -23.84 -1.44
CA ASN A 19 20.24 -22.90 -2.55
C ASN A 19 19.41 -21.65 -2.26
N ARG A 20 19.86 -20.83 -1.31
CA ARG A 20 19.33 -19.47 -1.19
C ARG A 20 19.79 -18.70 -2.43
N ARG A 21 18.87 -18.42 -3.32
CA ARG A 21 19.19 -17.57 -4.48
C ARG A 21 19.65 -16.22 -3.96
N MET A 22 20.71 -15.69 -4.54
CA MET A 22 21.27 -14.37 -4.15
C MET A 22 20.19 -13.26 -4.16
N ASN A 23 19.17 -13.40 -4.99
CA ASN A 23 18.08 -12.41 -5.08
C ASN A 23 17.15 -12.37 -3.86
N ASP A 24 17.12 -13.42 -3.03
CA ASP A 24 16.23 -13.47 -1.86
C ASP A 24 16.66 -12.52 -0.74
N THR A 25 17.90 -12.03 -0.81
CA THR A 25 18.46 -11.15 0.22
C THR A 25 18.59 -9.70 -0.21
N LEU A 26 18.26 -9.39 -1.47
CA LEU A 26 18.37 -8.00 -1.92
C LEU A 26 17.30 -7.12 -1.27
N PRO A 27 17.69 -5.91 -0.85
CA PRO A 27 16.72 -4.97 -0.29
C PRO A 27 15.74 -4.51 -1.37
N GLY A 28 14.55 -4.13 -0.93
CA GLY A 28 13.56 -3.55 -1.83
C GLY A 28 13.99 -2.16 -2.29
N ARG A 29 13.53 -1.78 -3.46
CA ARG A 29 13.83 -0.47 -4.05
C ARG A 29 12.67 0.00 -4.90
N ILE A 30 12.73 1.26 -5.31
CA ILE A 30 11.78 1.87 -6.25
C ILE A 30 12.53 2.23 -7.52
N SER A 31 12.19 1.60 -8.64
CA SER A 31 12.74 1.98 -9.92
C SER A 31 12.16 3.32 -10.37
N ARG A 32 12.93 4.11 -11.09
CA ARG A 32 12.52 5.42 -11.58
C ARG A 32 12.74 5.49 -13.08
N GLU A 33 11.71 5.89 -13.81
CA GLU A 33 11.82 6.15 -15.25
C GLU A 33 11.06 7.44 -15.57
N ARG A 34 11.76 8.39 -16.21
CA ARG A 34 11.16 9.64 -16.63
C ARG A 34 10.70 9.55 -18.08
N ARG A 35 9.45 9.96 -18.35
CA ARG A 35 8.91 10.09 -19.70
C ARG A 35 8.27 11.48 -19.81
N GLY A 36 9.05 12.46 -20.29
CA GLY A 36 8.59 13.84 -20.37
C GLY A 36 8.24 14.39 -19.00
N HIS A 37 6.95 14.72 -18.79
CA HIS A 37 6.44 15.24 -17.52
C HIS A 37 5.91 14.15 -16.59
N LEU A 38 6.03 12.88 -16.97
CA LEU A 38 5.57 11.73 -16.19
C LEU A 38 6.76 11.03 -15.53
N LEU A 39 6.62 10.68 -14.26
CA LEU A 39 7.59 9.83 -13.55
C LEU A 39 6.94 8.48 -13.25
N LEU A 40 7.56 7.40 -13.75
CA LEU A 40 7.16 6.03 -13.44
C LEU A 40 7.97 5.56 -12.23
N LEU A 41 7.27 5.09 -11.19
CA LEU A 41 7.86 4.59 -9.96
C LEU A 41 7.46 3.13 -9.80
N GLY A 42 8.41 2.21 -9.84
CA GLY A 42 8.13 0.78 -9.81
C GLY A 42 8.59 0.11 -8.52
N LEU A 43 7.67 -0.52 -7.79
CA LEU A 43 8.02 -1.36 -6.66
C LEU A 43 8.86 -2.54 -7.17
N ASP A 44 10.06 -2.75 -6.59
CA ASP A 44 10.98 -3.78 -7.08
C ASP A 44 11.63 -4.55 -5.93
N ARG A 45 10.92 -5.59 -5.49
CA ARG A 45 11.40 -6.63 -4.59
C ARG A 45 10.65 -7.91 -4.95
N VAL A 46 10.75 -8.28 -6.24
CA VAL A 46 9.91 -9.31 -6.86
C VAL A 46 10.00 -10.65 -6.10
N ALA A 47 11.21 -11.04 -5.66
CA ALA A 47 11.44 -12.29 -4.95
C ALA A 47 10.63 -12.41 -3.64
N LYS A 48 10.15 -11.28 -3.09
CA LYS A 48 9.34 -11.22 -1.89
C LYS A 48 7.93 -10.67 -2.17
N ARG A 49 7.44 -10.82 -3.40
CA ARG A 49 6.13 -10.31 -3.84
C ARG A 49 5.97 -8.84 -3.50
N ASN A 50 7.06 -8.10 -3.62
CA ASN A 50 7.13 -6.66 -3.33
C ASN A 50 6.68 -6.30 -1.90
N ALA A 51 6.88 -7.23 -0.93
CA ALA A 51 6.68 -6.90 0.48
C ALA A 51 7.67 -5.81 0.89
N PHE A 52 7.17 -4.77 1.56
CA PHE A 52 7.97 -3.59 1.93
C PHE A 52 8.89 -3.91 3.10
N ASP A 53 10.21 -3.79 2.88
CA ASP A 53 11.21 -3.69 3.93
C ASP A 53 11.56 -2.22 4.18
N LEU A 54 12.41 -1.93 5.15
CA LEU A 54 12.78 -0.54 5.46
C LEU A 54 13.44 0.17 4.28
N PRO A 55 14.39 -0.45 3.55
CA PRO A 55 14.96 0.23 2.38
C PRO A 55 13.92 0.63 1.34
N MET A 56 12.91 -0.22 1.10
CA MET A 56 11.88 0.08 0.11
C MET A 56 10.95 1.19 0.59
N LEU A 57 10.63 1.22 1.89
CA LEU A 57 9.85 2.31 2.49
C LEU A 57 10.60 3.63 2.34
N ASP A 58 11.88 3.65 2.72
CA ASP A 58 12.72 4.86 2.64
C ASP A 58 12.89 5.30 1.17
N ASP A 59 13.07 4.35 0.25
CA ASP A 59 13.24 4.67 -1.16
C ASP A 59 11.96 5.22 -1.80
N LEU A 60 10.78 4.76 -1.37
CA LEU A 60 9.51 5.33 -1.86
C LEU A 60 9.36 6.78 -1.39
N VAL A 61 9.70 7.05 -0.14
CA VAL A 61 9.67 8.41 0.41
C VAL A 61 10.64 9.30 -0.37
N ALA A 62 11.86 8.82 -0.63
CA ALA A 62 12.86 9.56 -1.40
C ALA A 62 12.38 9.83 -2.83
N ALA A 63 11.82 8.81 -3.49
CA ALA A 63 11.34 8.93 -4.87
C ALA A 63 10.21 9.96 -4.99
N LEU A 64 9.28 9.97 -4.03
CA LEU A 64 8.21 10.97 -4.02
C LEU A 64 8.75 12.36 -3.66
N GLY A 65 9.80 12.44 -2.84
CA GLY A 65 10.50 13.70 -2.58
C GLY A 65 11.13 14.27 -3.85
N GLU A 66 11.82 13.42 -4.63
CA GLU A 66 12.38 13.80 -5.93
C GLU A 66 11.29 14.30 -6.87
N TYR A 67 10.16 13.57 -6.92
CA TYR A 67 8.99 13.95 -7.73
C TYR A 67 8.47 15.34 -7.32
N GLU A 68 8.27 15.57 -6.03
CA GLU A 68 7.75 16.84 -5.54
C GLU A 68 8.68 18.01 -5.85
N ALA A 69 10.00 17.78 -5.78
CA ALA A 69 11.00 18.84 -5.97
C ALA A 69 11.20 19.26 -7.42
N ASP A 70 10.81 18.43 -8.40
CA ASP A 70 11.05 18.69 -9.82
C ASP A 70 9.78 19.28 -10.45
N ASP A 71 9.77 20.59 -10.70
CA ASP A 71 8.64 21.29 -11.30
C ASP A 71 8.31 20.83 -12.73
N GLN A 72 9.23 20.13 -13.40
CA GLN A 72 8.96 19.57 -14.72
C GLN A 72 8.19 18.26 -14.67
N LEU A 73 8.13 17.62 -13.51
CA LEU A 73 7.31 16.39 -13.31
C LEU A 73 5.92 16.81 -12.84
N ARG A 74 4.90 16.37 -13.57
CA ARG A 74 3.50 16.82 -13.37
C ARG A 74 2.57 15.71 -12.94
N CYS A 75 2.95 14.44 -13.15
CA CYS A 75 2.21 13.27 -12.69
C CYS A 75 3.20 12.16 -12.37
N ALA A 76 2.93 11.39 -11.32
CA ALA A 76 3.67 10.15 -11.07
C ALA A 76 2.72 8.97 -11.22
N LEU A 77 3.26 7.86 -11.75
CA LEU A 77 2.56 6.58 -11.84
C LEU A 77 3.33 5.56 -10.99
N LEU A 78 2.68 5.07 -9.96
CA LEU A 78 3.23 4.00 -9.12
C LEU A 78 2.70 2.67 -9.63
N PHE A 79 3.61 1.76 -9.96
CA PHE A 79 3.33 0.42 -10.47
C PHE A 79 4.25 -0.58 -9.77
N ALA A 80 4.20 -1.84 -10.15
CA ALA A 80 5.07 -2.85 -9.55
C ALA A 80 5.65 -3.78 -10.60
N HIS A 81 6.91 -4.16 -10.41
CA HIS A 81 7.55 -5.20 -11.20
C HIS A 81 7.06 -6.58 -10.74
N GLY A 82 7.02 -7.55 -11.65
CA GLY A 82 6.63 -8.92 -11.34
C GLY A 82 5.12 -9.12 -11.30
N GLU A 83 4.70 -10.20 -10.66
CA GLU A 83 3.30 -10.67 -10.71
C GLU A 83 2.39 -9.96 -9.72
N HIS A 84 2.93 -9.31 -8.69
CA HIS A 84 2.14 -8.76 -7.59
C HIS A 84 2.52 -7.30 -7.31
N PHE A 85 1.51 -6.49 -6.94
CA PHE A 85 1.78 -5.12 -6.53
C PHE A 85 2.53 -5.12 -5.21
N THR A 86 1.94 -5.67 -4.15
CA THR A 86 2.66 -5.89 -2.88
C THR A 86 1.90 -6.88 -2.01
N ALA A 87 2.65 -7.71 -1.30
CA ALA A 87 2.10 -8.59 -0.26
C ALA A 87 1.98 -7.88 1.10
N GLY A 88 2.30 -6.57 1.18
CA GLY A 88 2.18 -5.81 2.42
C GLY A 88 3.55 -5.50 3.04
N LEU A 89 3.54 -5.21 4.35
CA LEU A 89 4.79 -5.00 5.09
C LEU A 89 5.48 -6.33 5.38
N ASP A 90 6.79 -6.37 5.23
CA ASP A 90 7.60 -7.51 5.67
C ASP A 90 7.78 -7.43 7.19
N LEU A 91 6.71 -7.82 7.93
CA LEU A 91 6.63 -7.62 9.38
C LEU A 91 7.79 -8.26 10.14
N ALA A 92 8.38 -9.34 9.60
CA ALA A 92 9.53 -9.97 10.23
C ALA A 92 10.75 -9.04 10.26
N ASN A 93 10.83 -8.13 9.27
CA ASN A 93 11.96 -7.19 9.17
C ASN A 93 11.62 -5.81 9.73
N VAL A 94 10.37 -5.33 9.53
CA VAL A 94 10.04 -3.94 9.90
C VAL A 94 9.31 -3.83 11.25
N GLY A 95 8.80 -4.94 11.79
CA GLY A 95 7.90 -4.91 12.94
C GLY A 95 8.47 -4.20 14.16
N GLU A 96 9.73 -4.46 14.48
CA GLU A 96 10.37 -3.80 15.64
C GLU A 96 10.52 -2.29 15.43
N THR A 97 10.89 -1.87 14.22
CA THR A 97 11.01 -0.44 13.91
C THR A 97 9.67 0.27 14.04
N PHE A 98 8.58 -0.37 13.57
CA PHE A 98 7.24 0.20 13.71
C PHE A 98 6.78 0.23 15.17
N ARG A 99 7.13 -0.80 15.95
CA ARG A 99 6.81 -0.83 17.40
C ARG A 99 7.50 0.32 18.14
N GLN A 100 8.72 0.67 17.73
CA GLN A 100 9.47 1.78 18.31
C GLN A 100 8.99 3.14 17.81
N GLY A 101 8.01 3.17 16.88
CA GLY A 101 7.42 4.41 16.38
C GLY A 101 8.15 4.95 15.17
N TRP A 102 8.20 4.17 14.08
CA TRP A 102 8.77 4.65 12.82
C TRP A 102 8.07 5.92 12.36
N LYS A 103 8.87 6.93 12.09
CA LYS A 103 8.39 8.23 11.61
C LYS A 103 9.29 8.72 10.49
N LEU A 104 8.70 9.51 9.62
CA LEU A 104 9.45 10.12 8.53
C LEU A 104 10.18 11.37 9.03
N PRO A 105 11.32 11.72 8.38
CA PRO A 105 11.99 12.98 8.66
C PRO A 105 11.06 14.17 8.43
N GLU A 106 11.28 15.26 9.19
CA GLU A 106 10.50 16.48 9.02
C GLU A 106 10.61 16.97 7.56
N GLY A 107 9.47 17.30 6.96
CA GLY A 107 9.41 17.78 5.58
C GLY A 107 9.41 16.69 4.53
N ALA A 108 9.60 15.44 4.91
CA ALA A 108 9.55 14.33 3.96
C ALA A 108 8.15 14.19 3.32
N VAL A 109 8.10 13.70 2.10
CA VAL A 109 6.83 13.40 1.44
C VAL A 109 6.37 12.02 1.93
N ASP A 110 5.19 11.99 2.53
CA ASP A 110 4.61 10.78 3.13
C ASP A 110 3.63 10.14 2.14
N PRO A 111 3.98 8.98 1.57
CA PRO A 111 3.08 8.33 0.60
C PRO A 111 1.69 8.04 1.15
N TRP A 112 1.59 7.79 2.45
CA TRP A 112 0.34 7.41 3.13
C TRP A 112 -0.31 8.58 3.87
N GLY A 113 0.47 9.59 4.26
CA GLY A 113 -0.03 10.74 5.04
C GLY A 113 -0.36 10.40 6.49
N THR A 114 0.23 9.35 7.04
CA THR A 114 -0.04 8.90 8.42
C THR A 114 1.23 8.72 9.25
N PHE A 115 2.39 8.97 8.66
CA PHE A 115 3.68 8.73 9.31
C PHE A 115 4.45 10.02 9.63
N GLY A 116 3.73 11.16 9.67
CA GLY A 116 4.29 12.42 10.13
C GLY A 116 4.89 13.32 9.05
N GLY A 117 4.92 12.86 7.82
CA GLY A 117 5.33 13.67 6.67
C GLY A 117 4.17 14.45 6.06
N ARG A 118 4.44 15.17 4.98
CA ARG A 118 3.40 15.88 4.23
C ARG A 118 2.93 15.04 3.04
N ARG A 119 1.68 15.08 2.72
CA ARG A 119 1.14 14.36 1.57
C ARG A 119 1.70 14.94 0.25
N PRO A 120 1.82 14.13 -0.81
CA PRO A 120 2.14 14.66 -2.13
C PRO A 120 1.18 15.78 -2.54
N SER A 121 1.69 16.82 -3.18
CA SER A 121 0.89 17.94 -3.67
C SER A 121 0.59 17.83 -5.17
N LYS A 122 1.16 16.84 -5.83
CA LYS A 122 1.03 16.61 -7.26
C LYS A 122 0.35 15.25 -7.52
N PRO A 123 -0.29 15.05 -8.69
CA PRO A 123 -1.06 13.85 -8.96
C PRO A 123 -0.27 12.54 -8.85
N LEU A 124 -0.91 11.55 -8.24
CA LEU A 124 -0.38 10.18 -8.16
C LEU A 124 -1.42 9.21 -8.72
N VAL A 125 -1.05 8.48 -9.76
CA VAL A 125 -1.83 7.37 -10.32
C VAL A 125 -1.21 6.07 -9.81
N VAL A 126 -2.03 5.08 -9.45
CA VAL A 126 -1.53 3.77 -9.00
C VAL A 126 -2.13 2.67 -9.86
N ALA A 127 -1.29 1.75 -10.31
CA ALA A 127 -1.70 0.61 -11.13
C ALA A 127 -1.28 -0.69 -10.42
N VAL A 128 -2.25 -1.56 -10.10
CA VAL A 128 -1.99 -2.75 -9.29
C VAL A 128 -2.38 -4.04 -10.02
N GLN A 129 -1.58 -5.08 -9.84
CA GLN A 129 -1.85 -6.41 -10.34
C GLN A 129 -1.57 -7.46 -9.25
N GLY A 130 -2.17 -8.63 -9.36
CA GLY A 130 -1.96 -9.70 -8.39
C GLY A 130 -2.29 -9.26 -6.97
N TYR A 131 -1.48 -9.62 -6.03
CA TYR A 131 -1.71 -9.22 -4.63
C TYR A 131 -1.48 -7.73 -4.42
N CYS A 132 -2.45 -7.07 -3.82
CA CYS A 132 -2.37 -5.70 -3.33
C CYS A 132 -2.95 -5.70 -1.92
N TYR A 133 -2.10 -5.99 -0.93
CA TYR A 133 -2.54 -6.23 0.45
C TYR A 133 -2.10 -5.10 1.38
N THR A 134 -2.92 -4.86 2.39
CA THR A 134 -2.60 -4.02 3.53
C THR A 134 -2.09 -2.64 3.12
N ILE A 135 -0.82 -2.36 3.37
CA ILE A 135 -0.20 -1.07 3.06
C ILE A 135 -0.31 -0.70 1.57
N GLY A 136 -0.49 -1.70 0.68
CA GLY A 136 -0.73 -1.46 -0.75
C GLY A 136 -2.09 -0.83 -1.01
N ILE A 137 -3.15 -1.34 -0.37
CA ILE A 137 -4.48 -0.72 -0.46
C ILE A 137 -4.43 0.70 0.12
N GLU A 138 -3.66 0.87 1.19
CA GLU A 138 -3.53 2.18 1.84
C GLU A 138 -2.77 3.19 0.96
N LEU A 139 -1.81 2.72 0.13
CA LEU A 139 -1.20 3.56 -0.91
C LEU A 139 -2.25 4.00 -1.94
N MET A 140 -3.10 3.06 -2.39
CA MET A 140 -4.17 3.38 -3.34
C MET A 140 -5.14 4.40 -2.74
N LEU A 141 -5.52 4.23 -1.49
CA LEU A 141 -6.43 5.16 -0.80
C LEU A 141 -5.82 6.54 -0.59
N ALA A 142 -4.50 6.64 -0.59
CA ALA A 142 -3.78 7.92 -0.49
C ALA A 142 -3.53 8.56 -1.85
N ALA A 143 -3.67 7.79 -2.94
CA ALA A 143 -3.46 8.26 -4.31
C ALA A 143 -4.72 8.91 -4.88
N ASP A 144 -4.61 9.43 -6.10
CA ASP A 144 -5.68 10.22 -6.71
C ASP A 144 -6.51 9.40 -7.70
N ILE A 145 -5.87 8.51 -8.47
CA ILE A 145 -6.56 7.65 -9.44
C ILE A 145 -5.95 6.25 -9.37
N ASN A 146 -6.79 5.24 -9.32
CA ASN A 146 -6.34 3.85 -9.19
C ASN A 146 -6.88 2.98 -10.32
N LEU A 147 -6.01 2.14 -10.88
CA LEU A 147 -6.39 1.12 -11.86
C LEU A 147 -5.93 -0.24 -11.34
N CYS A 148 -6.62 -1.29 -11.74
CA CYS A 148 -6.12 -2.62 -11.44
C CYS A 148 -6.27 -3.57 -12.62
N ALA A 149 -5.45 -4.61 -12.61
CA ALA A 149 -5.63 -5.76 -13.49
C ALA A 149 -6.78 -6.63 -12.99
N SER A 150 -7.43 -7.33 -13.92
CA SER A 150 -8.54 -8.23 -13.58
C SER A 150 -8.12 -9.37 -12.64
N ASN A 151 -6.83 -9.68 -12.57
CA ASN A 151 -6.29 -10.69 -11.64
C ASN A 151 -5.94 -10.13 -10.26
N ALA A 152 -6.23 -8.86 -9.99
CA ALA A 152 -5.87 -8.24 -8.71
C ALA A 152 -6.68 -8.84 -7.56
N ARG A 153 -6.02 -8.98 -6.40
CA ARG A 153 -6.60 -9.49 -5.17
C ARG A 153 -6.23 -8.53 -4.04
N PHE A 154 -7.20 -8.21 -3.22
CA PHE A 154 -7.09 -7.17 -2.19
C PHE A 154 -7.48 -7.74 -0.83
N ALA A 155 -6.76 -7.39 0.22
CA ALA A 155 -7.14 -7.75 1.58
C ALA A 155 -6.47 -6.82 2.60
N GLN A 156 -7.25 -6.40 3.61
CA GLN A 156 -6.71 -5.70 4.78
C GLN A 156 -6.62 -6.73 5.91
N LEU A 157 -5.47 -7.36 6.00
CA LEU A 157 -5.24 -8.57 6.83
C LEU A 157 -4.93 -8.25 8.29
N GLU A 158 -4.86 -6.98 8.66
CA GLU A 158 -4.35 -6.53 9.95
C GLU A 158 -5.13 -7.10 11.13
N VAL A 159 -6.47 -7.13 11.04
CA VAL A 159 -7.30 -7.64 12.14
C VAL A 159 -7.07 -9.13 12.39
N GLN A 160 -6.70 -9.87 11.33
CA GLN A 160 -6.35 -11.29 11.48
C GLN A 160 -4.99 -11.50 12.15
N ARG A 161 -4.26 -10.41 12.38
CA ARG A 161 -2.93 -10.43 13.03
C ARG A 161 -2.89 -9.66 14.34
N GLY A 162 -4.06 -9.28 14.85
CA GLY A 162 -4.18 -8.58 16.12
C GLY A 162 -3.79 -7.10 16.08
N ILE A 163 -3.75 -6.51 14.89
CA ILE A 163 -3.39 -5.09 14.71
C ILE A 163 -4.46 -4.41 13.86
N LEU A 164 -4.35 -3.11 13.68
CA LEU A 164 -5.25 -2.34 12.82
C LEU A 164 -4.49 -1.83 11.59
N PRO A 165 -5.20 -1.49 10.49
CA PRO A 165 -4.59 -0.75 9.39
C PRO A 165 -4.14 0.64 9.86
N PHE A 166 -2.89 0.99 9.67
CA PHE A 166 -2.35 2.26 10.16
C PHE A 166 -1.76 3.16 9.07
N GLY A 167 -1.84 2.73 7.81
CA GLY A 167 -1.45 3.56 6.66
C GLY A 167 -2.61 4.35 6.06
N GLY A 168 -3.79 4.35 6.70
CA GLY A 168 -4.89 5.22 6.32
C GLY A 168 -6.18 4.54 5.90
N ALA A 169 -6.27 3.20 5.86
CA ALA A 169 -7.51 2.53 5.48
C ALA A 169 -8.65 2.88 6.44
N THR A 170 -8.36 2.98 7.74
CA THR A 170 -9.36 3.36 8.74
C THR A 170 -9.91 4.77 8.53
N LEU A 171 -9.14 5.63 7.87
CA LEU A 171 -9.52 7.02 7.59
C LEU A 171 -10.28 7.18 6.27
N ARG A 172 -9.89 6.40 5.24
CA ARG A 172 -10.28 6.68 3.87
C ARG A 172 -11.20 5.65 3.24
N MET A 173 -11.11 4.38 3.65
CA MET A 173 -11.87 3.33 2.95
C MET A 173 -13.38 3.57 3.03
N HIS A 174 -13.88 4.03 4.19
CA HIS A 174 -15.31 4.33 4.33
C HIS A 174 -15.74 5.56 3.52
N GLN A 175 -14.83 6.48 3.25
CA GLN A 175 -15.13 7.65 2.41
C GLN A 175 -15.31 7.23 0.96
N VAL A 176 -14.52 6.25 0.51
CA VAL A 176 -14.59 5.73 -0.86
C VAL A 176 -15.77 4.76 -1.03
N ALA A 177 -15.90 3.79 -0.11
CA ALA A 177 -16.79 2.65 -0.27
C ALA A 177 -18.13 2.80 0.48
N GLY A 178 -18.23 3.76 1.39
CA GLY A 178 -19.33 3.83 2.37
C GLY A 178 -19.05 2.93 3.57
N TRP A 179 -19.66 3.27 4.73
CA TRP A 179 -19.32 2.65 6.01
C TRP A 179 -19.50 1.12 6.00
N GLY A 180 -20.69 0.63 5.62
CA GLY A 180 -20.98 -0.80 5.67
C GLY A 180 -20.07 -1.62 4.77
N ASN A 181 -19.84 -1.13 3.55
CA ASN A 181 -18.94 -1.80 2.60
C ASN A 181 -17.50 -1.84 3.14
N ALA A 182 -17.02 -0.72 3.68
CA ALA A 182 -15.67 -0.68 4.24
C ALA A 182 -15.53 -1.64 5.42
N MET A 183 -16.50 -1.61 6.36
CA MET A 183 -16.46 -2.48 7.54
C MET A 183 -16.52 -3.96 7.19
N ARG A 184 -17.28 -4.33 6.13
CA ARG A 184 -17.33 -5.72 5.67
C ARG A 184 -15.93 -6.29 5.44
N TRP A 185 -15.03 -5.50 4.85
CA TRP A 185 -13.70 -5.97 4.49
C TRP A 185 -12.66 -5.68 5.58
N LEU A 186 -12.77 -4.52 6.25
CA LEU A 186 -11.81 -4.15 7.30
C LEU A 186 -11.93 -5.01 8.56
N LEU A 187 -13.15 -5.43 8.91
CA LEU A 187 -13.37 -6.17 10.16
C LEU A 187 -13.17 -7.67 10.02
N THR A 188 -13.18 -8.20 8.79
CA THR A 188 -12.95 -9.63 8.55
C THR A 188 -11.54 -9.93 8.06
N GLY A 189 -10.94 -9.00 7.33
CA GLY A 189 -9.69 -9.25 6.63
C GLY A 189 -9.84 -10.20 5.44
N ASP A 190 -11.07 -10.43 4.99
CA ASP A 190 -11.31 -11.30 3.82
C ASP A 190 -10.71 -10.71 2.55
N GLU A 191 -10.34 -11.60 1.63
CA GLU A 191 -9.86 -11.19 0.31
C GLU A 191 -11.03 -10.85 -0.61
N PHE A 192 -10.84 -9.83 -1.45
CA PHE A 192 -11.80 -9.48 -2.51
C PHE A 192 -11.05 -9.24 -3.83
N ASP A 193 -11.80 -9.33 -4.93
CA ASP A 193 -11.23 -9.30 -6.27
C ASP A 193 -11.35 -7.91 -6.93
N ALA A 194 -10.88 -7.83 -8.17
CA ALA A 194 -10.91 -6.60 -8.97
C ALA A 194 -12.33 -6.08 -9.20
N HIS A 195 -13.31 -6.98 -9.39
CA HIS A 195 -14.71 -6.60 -9.60
C HIS A 195 -15.27 -5.90 -8.35
N GLU A 196 -15.01 -6.47 -7.19
CA GLU A 196 -15.44 -5.87 -5.93
C GLU A 196 -14.71 -4.55 -5.68
N ALA A 197 -13.40 -4.47 -5.96
CA ALA A 197 -12.65 -3.22 -5.82
C ALA A 197 -13.26 -2.11 -6.69
N TYR A 198 -13.70 -2.44 -7.90
CA TYR A 198 -14.39 -1.50 -8.78
C TYR A 198 -15.76 -1.10 -8.21
N ARG A 199 -16.53 -2.09 -7.73
CA ARG A 199 -17.85 -1.82 -7.11
C ARG A 199 -17.73 -0.89 -5.90
N LEU A 200 -16.67 -1.07 -5.12
CA LEU A 200 -16.41 -0.24 -3.94
C LEU A 200 -15.95 1.18 -4.29
N GLY A 201 -15.51 1.42 -5.52
CA GLY A 201 -14.89 2.67 -5.92
C GLY A 201 -13.41 2.77 -5.55
N LEU A 202 -12.80 1.67 -5.10
CA LEU A 202 -11.38 1.63 -4.77
C LEU A 202 -10.51 1.78 -6.01
N VAL A 203 -10.97 1.23 -7.15
CA VAL A 203 -10.34 1.44 -8.46
C VAL A 203 -11.35 2.05 -9.43
N GLN A 204 -10.85 2.86 -10.34
CA GLN A 204 -11.68 3.55 -11.33
C GLN A 204 -11.71 2.82 -12.67
N GLU A 205 -10.72 1.95 -12.93
CA GLU A 205 -10.65 1.17 -14.16
C GLU A 205 -10.06 -0.22 -13.87
N VAL A 206 -10.57 -1.22 -14.61
CA VAL A 206 -10.06 -2.61 -14.56
C VAL A 206 -9.67 -3.00 -15.98
N THR A 207 -8.48 -3.57 -16.14
CA THR A 207 -7.96 -3.99 -17.45
C THR A 207 -7.52 -5.45 -17.41
N ALA A 208 -7.26 -6.04 -18.57
CA ALA A 208 -6.51 -7.30 -18.62
C ALA A 208 -5.10 -7.06 -18.06
N PRO A 209 -4.49 -8.06 -17.40
CA PRO A 209 -3.16 -7.87 -16.81
C PRO A 209 -2.09 -7.38 -17.79
N GLU A 210 -2.10 -7.90 -19.02
CA GLU A 210 -1.14 -7.52 -20.06
C GLU A 210 -1.30 -6.08 -20.54
N ASP A 211 -2.46 -5.46 -20.32
CA ASP A 211 -2.75 -4.10 -20.77
C ASP A 211 -2.59 -3.05 -19.66
N LEU A 212 -2.44 -3.47 -18.41
CA LEU A 212 -2.52 -2.57 -17.25
C LEU A 212 -1.53 -1.42 -17.33
N LEU A 213 -0.25 -1.73 -17.52
CA LEU A 213 0.78 -0.70 -17.44
C LEU A 213 0.65 0.32 -18.58
N ASP A 214 0.45 -0.13 -19.81
CA ASP A 214 0.27 0.78 -20.94
C ASP A 214 -0.97 1.67 -20.77
N HIS A 215 -2.06 1.10 -20.27
CA HIS A 215 -3.29 1.84 -20.01
C HIS A 215 -3.09 2.90 -18.92
N ALA A 216 -2.40 2.52 -17.84
CA ALA A 216 -2.11 3.45 -16.74
C ALA A 216 -1.16 4.57 -17.19
N ILE A 217 -0.16 4.24 -18.01
CA ILE A 217 0.76 5.25 -18.58
C ILE A 217 -0.04 6.25 -19.41
N ALA A 218 -0.93 5.77 -20.29
CA ALA A 218 -1.74 6.65 -21.13
C ALA A 218 -2.61 7.60 -20.29
N LEU A 219 -3.22 7.09 -19.21
CA LEU A 219 -4.02 7.92 -18.31
C LEU A 219 -3.15 8.94 -17.58
N ALA A 220 -2.01 8.53 -17.06
CA ALA A 220 -1.10 9.43 -16.35
C ALA A 220 -0.53 10.52 -17.28
N GLU A 221 -0.26 10.18 -18.55
CA GLU A 221 0.15 11.16 -19.57
C GLU A 221 -0.95 12.19 -19.82
N ARG A 222 -2.22 11.77 -19.84
CA ARG A 222 -3.35 12.70 -19.98
C ARG A 222 -3.41 13.67 -18.80
N VAL A 223 -3.15 13.20 -17.59
CA VAL A 223 -3.07 14.06 -16.39
C VAL A 223 -1.90 15.05 -16.54
N ALA A 224 -0.72 14.53 -16.91
CA ALA A 224 0.49 15.35 -17.05
C ALA A 224 0.38 16.41 -18.14
N ALA A 225 -0.50 16.20 -19.12
CA ALA A 225 -0.71 17.15 -20.22
C ALA A 225 -1.58 18.35 -19.81
N GLN A 226 -2.25 18.30 -18.66
CA GLN A 226 -3.12 19.40 -18.21
C GLN A 226 -2.28 20.52 -17.58
N ALA A 227 -2.92 21.69 -17.41
CA ALA A 227 -2.25 22.85 -16.81
C ALA A 227 -1.83 22.54 -15.37
N PRO A 228 -0.54 22.46 -15.07
CA PRO A 228 -0.07 21.92 -13.76
C PRO A 228 -0.55 22.77 -12.56
N LEU A 229 -0.63 24.08 -12.69
CA LEU A 229 -1.13 24.90 -11.58
C LEU A 229 -2.61 24.65 -11.32
N GLY A 230 -3.41 24.44 -12.38
CA GLY A 230 -4.83 24.10 -12.26
C GLY A 230 -5.00 22.73 -11.59
N VAL A 231 -4.22 21.75 -12.01
CA VAL A 231 -4.26 20.39 -11.43
C VAL A 231 -3.91 20.45 -9.94
N ARG A 232 -2.81 21.11 -9.58
CA ARG A 232 -2.38 21.21 -8.17
C ARG A 232 -3.42 21.95 -7.31
N ALA A 233 -3.99 23.05 -7.86
CA ALA A 233 -5.03 23.78 -7.14
C ALA A 233 -6.28 22.92 -6.92
N THR A 234 -6.64 22.12 -7.92
CA THR A 234 -7.77 21.17 -7.80
C THR A 234 -7.51 20.15 -6.69
N LEU A 235 -6.33 19.57 -6.65
CA LEU A 235 -5.96 18.64 -5.58
C LEU A 235 -5.94 19.32 -4.21
N GLY A 236 -5.42 20.51 -4.15
CA GLY A 236 -5.38 21.32 -2.92
C GLY A 236 -6.76 21.58 -2.30
N UNK A 237 -7.54 21.88 -3.10
CA UNK A 237 -8.88 22.22 -2.67
C UNK A 237 -9.62 21.02 -2.13
N UNK A 238 -9.24 19.78 -2.61
CA UNK A 238 -9.86 18.59 -2.17
C UNK A 238 -9.19 17.99 -0.94
N UNK A 239 -8.02 18.34 -0.65
CA UNK A 239 -7.27 17.89 0.46
C UNK A 239 -7.46 18.73 1.70
N UNK A 240 -8.24 19.47 1.72
CA UNK A 240 -8.49 20.29 2.84
C UNK A 240 -9.40 19.69 3.88
N UNK A 241 -9.32 18.50 3.97
CA UNK A 241 -10.09 17.87 4.98
C UNK A 241 -9.38 17.95 6.31
N UNK A 242 -9.66 18.77 7.02
CA UNK A 242 -9.15 19.05 8.29
C UNK A 242 -9.42 18.00 9.33
N UNK A 243 -10.27 17.31 9.19
CA UNK A 243 -10.59 16.17 10.01
C UNK A 243 -9.63 15.03 9.79
N GLU A 244 -9.33 14.85 8.68
CA GLU A 244 -8.39 13.76 8.38
C GLU A 244 -7.02 14.03 9.00
N ALA A 245 -6.55 15.22 8.88
CA ALA A 245 -5.22 15.55 9.43
C ALA A 245 -5.15 15.30 10.95
N VAL A 246 -6.19 15.65 11.66
CA VAL A 246 -6.24 15.40 13.13
C VAL A 246 -6.27 13.90 13.42
N ALA A 247 -7.10 13.17 12.68
CA ALA A 247 -7.20 11.72 12.86
C ALA A 247 -5.87 11.03 12.47
N ALA A 248 -5.24 11.47 11.38
CA ALA A 248 -3.97 10.90 10.93
C ALA A 248 -2.87 11.06 12.01
N ALA A 249 -2.87 12.18 12.71
CA ALA A 249 -1.88 12.43 13.78
C ALA A 249 -2.00 11.43 14.95
N ALA A 250 -3.17 10.85 15.18
CA ALA A 250 -3.39 9.89 16.27
C ALA A 250 -3.06 8.44 15.89
N LEU A 251 -2.96 8.12 14.60
CA LEU A 251 -2.79 6.73 14.15
C LEU A 251 -1.49 6.08 14.63
N PRO A 252 -0.32 6.74 14.55
CA PRO A 252 0.92 6.07 14.97
C PRO A 252 0.90 5.57 16.41
N GLU A 253 0.31 6.35 17.31
CA GLU A 253 0.22 5.96 18.72
C GLU A 253 -0.74 4.78 18.91
N ALA A 254 -1.88 4.78 18.21
CA ALA A 254 -2.83 3.66 18.29
C ALA A 254 -2.20 2.37 17.74
N ALA A 255 -1.47 2.48 16.61
CA ALA A 255 -0.79 1.33 16.03
C ALA A 255 0.28 0.77 16.97
N ARG A 256 1.07 1.66 17.60
CA ARG A 256 2.11 1.25 18.53
C ARG A 256 1.52 0.45 19.70
N ARG A 257 0.44 0.95 20.29
CA ARG A 257 -0.23 0.24 21.40
C ARG A 257 -0.64 -1.17 21.02
N LEU A 258 -1.20 -1.33 19.83
CA LEU A 258 -1.64 -2.64 19.34
C LEU A 258 -0.44 -3.55 19.05
N LEU A 259 0.64 -3.01 18.45
CA LEU A 259 1.85 -3.80 18.17
C LEU A 259 2.49 -4.35 19.45
N ASP A 260 2.31 -3.68 20.58
CA ASP A 260 2.82 -4.14 21.87
C ASP A 260 1.89 -5.16 22.56
N SER A 261 0.69 -5.39 22.02
CA SER A 261 -0.30 -6.28 22.64
C SER A 261 0.09 -7.76 22.51
N GLU A 262 -0.47 -8.58 23.40
CA GLU A 262 -0.33 -10.03 23.31
C GLU A 262 -1.01 -10.57 22.05
N ASP A 263 -2.11 -9.96 21.64
CA ASP A 263 -2.81 -10.37 20.42
C ASP A 263 -1.96 -10.12 19.16
N ALA A 264 -1.21 -9.01 19.10
CA ALA A 264 -0.31 -8.79 17.97
C ALA A 264 0.84 -9.82 17.94
N LYS A 265 1.39 -10.13 19.10
CA LYS A 265 2.40 -11.20 19.25
C LYS A 265 1.85 -12.55 18.81
N GLU A 266 0.64 -12.86 19.25
CA GLU A 266 -0.05 -14.09 18.84
C GLU A 266 -0.31 -14.09 17.32
N GLY A 267 -0.74 -12.97 16.76
CA GLY A 267 -0.97 -12.86 15.32
C GLY A 267 0.29 -13.18 14.51
N LEU A 268 1.43 -12.62 14.94
CA LEU A 268 2.71 -12.90 14.28
C LEU A 268 3.10 -14.38 14.44
N ARG A 269 2.96 -14.93 15.65
CA ARG A 269 3.25 -16.34 15.92
C ARG A 269 2.37 -17.27 15.09
N ALA A 270 1.07 -16.99 15.03
CA ALA A 270 0.11 -17.77 14.25
C ALA A 270 0.48 -17.75 12.76
N LEU A 271 0.90 -16.58 12.25
CA LEU A 271 1.37 -16.47 10.87
C LEU A 271 2.60 -17.35 10.62
N GLN A 272 3.59 -17.29 11.51
CA GLN A 272 4.81 -18.11 11.38
C GLN A 272 4.49 -19.61 11.44
N GLU A 273 3.54 -19.98 12.28
CA GLU A 273 3.13 -21.38 12.49
C GLU A 273 2.06 -21.85 11.50
N ARG A 274 1.58 -20.95 10.62
CA ARG A 274 0.57 -21.24 9.58
C ARG A 274 -0.72 -21.80 10.19
N ARG A 275 -1.23 -21.15 11.23
CA ARG A 275 -2.47 -21.53 11.92
C ARG A 275 -3.30 -20.28 12.24
N PRO A 276 -4.58 -20.46 12.56
CA PRO A 276 -5.38 -19.34 13.06
C PRO A 276 -4.83 -18.75 14.35
N GLY A 277 -4.96 -17.44 14.52
CA GLY A 277 -4.63 -16.77 15.76
C GLY A 277 -5.64 -17.09 16.86
N ARG A 278 -5.16 -17.15 18.11
CA ARG A 278 -5.97 -17.40 19.32
C ARG A 278 -5.91 -16.13 20.17
N PHE A 279 -6.76 -15.16 19.81
CA PHE A 279 -6.72 -13.83 20.39
C PHE A 279 -7.49 -13.78 21.71
N GLU A 280 -6.96 -13.00 22.67
CA GLU A 280 -7.52 -12.88 24.02
C GLU A 280 -7.97 -11.45 24.35
N GLY A 281 -7.72 -10.49 23.44
CA GLY A 281 -8.13 -9.10 23.64
C GLY A 281 -7.21 -8.32 24.55
N ARG A 282 -5.93 -8.66 24.62
CA ARG A 282 -4.96 -7.99 25.51
C ARG A 282 -3.58 -7.86 24.88
#